data_3d9ca89bbbb1b060ef735f6e8dd639e0
#
_entry.id   3d9ca89bbbb1b060ef735f6e8dd639e0
#
_cell.length_a   1.000
_cell.length_b   1.000
_cell.length_c   1.000
_cell.angle_alpha   90.00
_cell.angle_beta   90.00
_cell.angle_gamma   90.00
#
_symmetry.space_group_name_H-M   'P 1'
#
loop_
_entity.id
_entity.type
_entity.pdbx_description
1 polymer ?
#
loop_
_entity_poly.entity_id
_entity_poly.type
_entity_poly.pdbx_seq_one_letter_code
_entity_poly.pdbx_strand_id
1 'polypeptide(L)'
;MAYTIIDRTQNPKRSSGNRQKFLRRVKNQVKERIKEAIASGSIDDLVNGNGKKINIPKKDLGQPTFNHGKGGKREGVHPGNKKFQQGERIDRPSGGSGSGSGGSKDGEGQDEFEFTLTQKEFLDIFFEDCELPDLENNTIKQTENFENKRAGFSVDGTAAQLNIERTMRQSKGRRIGLMRKGKKKKLKELEVEEATLTVNIADLESQGKPVPQDMRDEQTRLREEIKKLKRKLRAIPFVDDTDLRYNRWERVPVPTTQAVMFCIMDVSGSMGEWHKEMAKRFFMLLYLFLTRSYERVEVVFIRHHTVADEVDEETFFYDRETGGTIVSSALDLTKEIIAERFDPAEWNIYASQASDGDNWSDDTHVAIDILKSDLLPILRYYAYIELAENPNRQSDLWPKFESLQAQHKNFRMEKVTDAADIYPVFKDLFRKN
;
A
#
# COMPACT_ATOMS: atom_id res chain seq x y z
N MET A 1 10.21 44.22 -3.86
CA MET A 1 10.29 42.84 -4.38
C MET A 1 10.22 41.90 -3.20
N ALA A 2 9.18 41.10 -3.09
CA ALA A 2 9.04 40.13 -2.03
C ALA A 2 9.80 38.86 -2.43
N TYR A 3 10.81 38.50 -1.66
CA TYR A 3 11.53 37.23 -1.84
C TYR A 3 10.71 36.10 -1.21
N THR A 4 10.20 35.21 -2.02
CA THR A 4 9.57 33.98 -1.55
C THR A 4 10.67 32.96 -1.26
N ILE A 5 10.97 32.72 0.02
CA ILE A 5 11.89 31.65 0.43
C ILE A 5 11.12 30.33 0.29
N ILE A 6 11.45 29.57 -0.74
CA ILE A 6 10.94 28.20 -0.89
C ILE A 6 11.81 27.29 -0.03
N ASP A 7 11.32 26.90 1.12
CA ASP A 7 11.96 25.88 1.96
C ASP A 7 11.85 24.51 1.27
N ARG A 8 12.95 24.02 0.71
CA ARG A 8 13.07 22.71 0.07
C ARG A 8 13.47 21.59 1.05
N THR A 9 13.63 21.90 2.33
CA THR A 9 14.06 20.92 3.34
C THR A 9 12.96 19.96 3.74
N GLN A 10 11.69 20.33 3.58
CA GLN A 10 10.54 19.47 3.78
C GLN A 10 10.19 18.70 2.50
N ASN A 11 10.95 17.68 2.18
CA ASN A 11 10.56 16.73 1.14
C ASN A 11 9.71 15.61 1.78
N PRO A 12 8.36 15.60 1.61
CA PRO A 12 7.48 14.63 2.25
C PRO A 12 7.85 13.18 1.88
N LYS A 13 8.49 12.98 0.73
CA LYS A 13 8.97 11.66 0.28
C LYS A 13 10.18 11.15 1.10
N ARG A 14 11.04 12.01 1.65
CA ARG A 14 12.15 11.60 2.52
C ARG A 14 11.68 11.22 3.93
N SER A 15 10.71 11.94 4.45
CA SER A 15 10.09 11.62 5.74
C SER A 15 9.40 10.25 5.71
N SER A 16 8.63 9.96 4.65
CA SER A 16 7.97 8.65 4.48
C SER A 16 8.98 7.51 4.33
N GLY A 17 10.07 7.71 3.60
CA GLY A 17 11.11 6.68 3.45
C GLY A 17 11.85 6.36 4.75
N ASN A 18 12.12 7.35 5.60
CA ASN A 18 12.72 7.14 6.91
C ASN A 18 11.74 6.46 7.88
N ARG A 19 10.46 6.81 7.84
CA ARG A 19 9.40 6.15 8.60
C ARG A 19 9.26 4.68 8.21
N GLN A 20 9.26 4.36 6.92
CA GLN A 20 9.20 2.97 6.45
C GLN A 20 10.42 2.15 6.88
N LYS A 21 11.63 2.71 6.82
CA LYS A 21 12.85 2.04 7.32
C LYS A 21 12.79 1.80 8.82
N PHE A 22 12.27 2.75 9.58
CA PHE A 22 12.07 2.61 11.02
C PHE A 22 11.04 1.51 11.32
N LEU A 23 9.89 1.54 10.68
CA LEU A 23 8.84 0.51 10.83
C LEU A 23 9.36 -0.91 10.54
N ARG A 24 10.20 -1.08 9.51
CA ARG A 24 10.83 -2.37 9.21
C ARG A 24 11.74 -2.87 10.34
N ARG A 25 12.48 -1.97 11.03
CA ARG A 25 13.36 -2.36 12.13
C ARG A 25 12.59 -2.73 13.39
N VAL A 26 11.51 -2.03 13.65
CA VAL A 26 10.71 -2.18 14.88
C VAL A 26 9.59 -3.21 14.69
N LYS A 27 9.40 -3.74 13.49
CA LYS A 27 8.31 -4.63 13.10
C LYS A 27 8.09 -5.80 14.05
N ASN A 28 9.16 -6.50 14.44
CA ASN A 28 9.05 -7.65 15.34
C ASN A 28 8.58 -7.25 16.73
N GLN A 29 9.10 -6.14 17.26
CA GLN A 29 8.68 -5.61 18.57
C GLN A 29 7.23 -5.12 18.55
N VAL A 30 6.82 -4.49 17.44
CA VAL A 30 5.41 -4.11 17.25
C VAL A 30 4.53 -5.36 17.23
N LYS A 31 4.93 -6.43 16.52
CA LYS A 31 4.18 -7.69 16.50
C LYS A 31 4.06 -8.34 17.90
N GLU A 32 5.11 -8.30 18.71
CA GLU A 32 5.06 -8.81 20.09
C GLU A 32 4.11 -8.01 20.98
N ARG A 33 4.19 -6.69 20.94
CA ARG A 33 3.28 -5.82 21.69
C ARG A 33 1.82 -5.95 21.26
N ILE A 34 1.59 -6.23 20.01
CA ILE A 34 0.26 -6.52 19.47
C ILE A 34 -0.29 -7.82 20.04
N LYS A 35 0.53 -8.88 20.10
CA LYS A 35 0.13 -10.14 20.74
C LYS A 35 -0.28 -9.93 22.20
N GLU A 36 0.51 -9.19 22.95
CA GLU A 36 0.19 -8.83 24.33
C GLU A 36 -1.12 -8.05 24.45
N ALA A 37 -1.38 -7.12 23.53
CA ALA A 37 -2.61 -6.33 23.51
C ALA A 37 -3.85 -7.17 23.21
N ILE A 38 -3.74 -8.17 22.32
CA ILE A 38 -4.83 -9.12 22.00
C ILE A 38 -5.10 -10.03 23.20
N ALA A 39 -4.05 -10.57 23.82
CA ALA A 39 -4.17 -11.43 24.99
C ALA A 39 -4.85 -10.68 26.17
N SER A 40 -4.58 -9.37 26.34
CA SER A 40 -5.17 -8.54 27.39
C SER A 40 -6.62 -8.09 27.12
N GLY A 41 -7.27 -8.50 26.04
CA GLY A 41 -8.68 -8.20 25.77
C GLY A 41 -8.96 -6.82 25.15
N SER A 42 -7.94 -6.12 24.67
CA SER A 42 -8.03 -4.75 24.16
C SER A 42 -8.36 -4.67 22.65
N ILE A 43 -9.04 -5.67 22.10
CA ILE A 43 -9.38 -5.69 20.65
C ILE A 43 -10.42 -4.62 20.31
N ASP A 44 -11.41 -4.41 21.19
CA ASP A 44 -12.43 -3.38 21.00
C ASP A 44 -11.85 -1.96 20.94
N ASP A 45 -10.80 -1.67 21.69
CA ASP A 45 -10.06 -0.41 21.63
C ASP A 45 -9.31 -0.22 20.31
N LEU A 46 -8.94 -1.32 19.64
CA LEU A 46 -8.27 -1.31 18.34
C LEU A 46 -9.25 -1.07 17.18
N VAL A 47 -10.48 -1.56 17.33
CA VAL A 47 -11.56 -1.38 16.35
C VAL A 47 -12.11 0.05 16.38
N ASN A 48 -12.27 0.63 17.55
CA ASN A 48 -12.90 1.94 17.77
C ASN A 48 -12.03 3.18 17.45
N GLY A 49 -10.89 3.02 16.78
CA GLY A 49 -10.21 4.10 16.07
C GLY A 49 -9.40 5.10 16.89
N ASN A 50 -9.24 4.91 18.18
CA ASN A 50 -8.30 5.69 18.97
C ASN A 50 -6.88 5.15 18.77
N GLY A 51 -6.10 5.79 17.89
CA GLY A 51 -4.71 5.42 17.60
C GLY A 51 -3.93 5.11 18.87
N LYS A 52 -3.65 3.82 19.11
CA LYS A 52 -2.97 3.39 20.33
C LYS A 52 -1.51 3.80 20.26
N LYS A 53 -1.04 4.48 21.28
CA LYS A 53 0.37 4.79 21.46
C LYS A 53 1.09 3.51 21.86
N ILE A 54 2.02 3.05 21.04
CA ILE A 54 2.85 1.89 21.35
C ILE A 54 4.17 2.39 21.93
N ASN A 55 4.43 2.03 23.17
CA ASN A 55 5.70 2.30 23.84
C ASN A 55 6.73 1.23 23.46
N ILE A 56 7.81 1.65 22.82
CA ILE A 56 8.91 0.78 22.45
C ILE A 56 10.11 1.11 23.33
N PRO A 57 10.54 0.20 24.22
CA PRO A 57 11.68 0.44 25.07
C PRO A 57 12.98 0.55 24.26
N LYS A 58 13.78 1.56 24.57
CA LYS A 58 15.02 1.90 23.85
C LYS A 58 16.09 0.80 23.87
N LYS A 59 16.05 -0.09 24.86
CA LYS A 59 17.00 -1.21 25.00
C LYS A 59 16.96 -2.20 23.82
N ASP A 60 15.83 -2.34 23.17
CA ASP A 60 15.63 -3.32 22.10
C ASP A 60 15.89 -2.75 20.68
N LEU A 61 16.11 -1.44 20.57
CA LEU A 61 16.27 -0.78 19.27
C LEU A 61 17.66 -0.98 18.64
N GLY A 62 18.60 -1.71 19.29
CA GLY A 62 19.91 -2.09 18.72
C GLY A 62 20.57 -0.97 17.93
N GLN A 63 20.50 0.29 18.38
CA GLN A 63 21.17 1.38 17.67
C GLN A 63 22.67 1.20 17.84
N PRO A 64 23.44 1.12 16.74
CA PRO A 64 24.88 1.15 16.84
C PRO A 64 25.28 2.49 17.46
N THR A 65 25.69 2.46 18.70
CA THR A 65 26.32 3.61 19.37
C THR A 65 27.70 3.78 18.76
N PHE A 66 27.85 4.79 17.89
CA PHE A 66 29.17 5.19 17.42
C PHE A 66 29.89 5.90 18.56
N ASN A 67 30.67 5.15 19.32
CA ASN A 67 31.61 5.72 20.27
C ASN A 67 32.85 6.19 19.50
N HIS A 68 33.24 7.43 19.70
CA HIS A 68 34.51 7.91 19.16
C HIS A 68 35.67 7.13 19.84
N GLY A 69 36.31 6.27 19.05
CA GLY A 69 37.51 5.61 19.49
C GLY A 69 38.61 6.63 19.82
N LYS A 70 39.44 6.33 20.83
CA LYS A 70 40.67 7.11 21.12
C LYS A 70 41.66 6.93 19.98
N GLY A 71 41.69 7.84 19.02
CA GLY A 71 42.66 7.76 17.95
C GLY A 71 42.17 8.22 16.57
N GLY A 72 41.78 9.45 16.42
CA GLY A 72 41.54 10.08 15.12
C GLY A 72 42.14 11.48 15.12
N LYS A 73 42.88 11.89 14.09
CA LYS A 73 43.24 13.29 13.90
C LYS A 73 41.97 14.07 13.53
N ARG A 74 41.61 15.04 14.37
CA ARG A 74 40.58 16.02 14.05
C ARG A 74 41.23 17.19 13.35
N GLU A 75 40.95 17.36 12.06
CA GLU A 75 41.21 18.62 11.37
C GLU A 75 39.88 19.39 11.36
N GLY A 76 39.81 20.44 12.18
CA GLY A 76 38.71 21.37 12.16
C GLY A 76 39.01 22.48 11.16
N VAL A 77 38.25 22.57 10.07
CA VAL A 77 38.30 23.70 9.13
C VAL A 77 37.27 24.73 9.58
N HIS A 78 37.73 25.84 10.12
CA HIS A 78 36.88 26.97 10.48
C HIS A 78 36.96 28.04 9.38
N PRO A 79 35.92 28.33 8.64
CA PRO A 79 35.97 29.38 7.62
C PRO A 79 35.96 30.75 8.29
N GLY A 80 37.05 31.48 8.11
CA GLY A 80 37.06 32.93 8.20
C GLY A 80 37.13 33.57 9.60
N ASN A 81 37.56 32.90 10.63
CA ASN A 81 37.72 33.53 11.94
C ASN A 81 39.17 33.87 12.25
N LYS A 82 39.52 35.20 12.35
CA LYS A 82 40.85 35.69 12.67
C LYS A 82 41.21 35.57 14.17
N LYS A 83 40.38 34.95 15.01
CA LYS A 83 40.58 34.84 16.46
C LYS A 83 41.36 33.61 16.93
N PHE A 84 41.59 32.60 16.07
CA PHE A 84 42.27 31.36 16.44
C PHE A 84 43.49 31.14 15.55
N GLN A 85 44.61 30.76 16.18
CA GLN A 85 45.84 30.41 15.47
C GLN A 85 45.96 28.89 15.26
N GLN A 86 46.72 28.47 14.25
CA GLN A 86 46.91 27.07 13.91
C GLN A 86 47.60 26.33 15.07
N GLY A 87 46.91 25.36 15.70
CA GLY A 87 47.37 24.59 16.83
C GLY A 87 46.77 24.92 18.20
N GLU A 88 45.89 25.93 18.28
CA GLU A 88 45.19 26.31 19.51
C GLU A 88 44.13 25.28 19.88
N ARG A 89 44.11 24.85 21.15
CA ARG A 89 43.14 23.90 21.66
C ARG A 89 41.87 24.69 22.08
N ILE A 90 40.76 24.40 21.41
CA ILE A 90 39.45 24.94 21.74
C ILE A 90 38.75 23.95 22.67
N ASP A 91 38.40 24.40 23.88
CA ASP A 91 37.60 23.62 24.81
C ASP A 91 36.21 23.39 24.21
N ARG A 92 35.68 22.20 24.45
CA ARG A 92 34.33 21.80 24.00
C ARG A 92 33.31 22.71 24.66
N PRO A 93 32.42 23.42 23.94
CA PRO A 93 31.36 24.15 24.56
C PRO A 93 30.49 23.17 25.34
N SER A 94 30.44 23.38 26.66
CA SER A 94 29.50 22.73 27.56
C SER A 94 28.16 23.34 27.33
N GLY A 95 27.30 22.69 26.54
CA GLY A 95 25.99 23.26 26.32
C GLY A 95 25.24 22.57 25.20
N GLY A 96 24.63 21.52 25.53
CA GLY A 96 23.49 20.93 24.86
C GLY A 96 22.52 20.52 25.93
N SER A 97 21.96 21.51 26.66
CA SER A 97 20.84 21.31 27.56
C SER A 97 19.63 20.93 26.77
N GLY A 98 19.39 19.64 26.58
CA GLY A 98 18.07 19.13 26.24
C GLY A 98 17.16 19.43 27.42
N SER A 99 16.17 20.29 27.22
CA SER A 99 15.08 20.54 28.19
C SER A 99 14.25 19.27 28.34
N GLY A 100 14.71 18.39 29.22
CA GLY A 100 13.96 17.24 29.72
C GLY A 100 13.51 17.61 31.15
N SER A 101 12.28 18.07 31.31
CA SER A 101 11.61 18.25 32.59
C SER A 101 11.31 16.87 33.17
N GLY A 102 12.04 16.48 34.25
CA GLY A 102 11.70 15.31 35.05
C GLY A 102 12.84 14.33 35.34
N GLY A 103 14.07 14.79 35.52
CA GLY A 103 15.17 13.96 36.01
C GLY A 103 15.08 13.75 37.52
N SER A 104 14.67 12.57 37.98
CA SER A 104 14.87 12.12 39.38
C SER A 104 16.33 11.69 39.55
N LYS A 105 16.91 12.05 40.73
CA LYS A 105 18.33 11.80 41.06
C LYS A 105 18.69 10.32 41.22
N ASP A 106 17.72 9.39 41.33
CA ASP A 106 17.90 7.96 41.63
C ASP A 106 17.04 7.03 40.76
N GLY A 107 16.64 7.45 39.57
CA GLY A 107 15.89 6.62 38.67
C GLY A 107 16.67 6.34 37.38
N GLU A 108 16.86 5.08 37.00
CA GLU A 108 17.13 4.68 35.62
C GLU A 108 15.97 5.15 34.76
N GLY A 109 16.05 6.37 34.23
CA GLY A 109 15.09 6.92 33.30
C GLY A 109 15.15 6.08 32.02
N GLN A 110 14.22 5.18 31.86
CA GLN A 110 14.00 4.51 30.57
C GLN A 110 13.42 5.56 29.64
N ASP A 111 14.24 6.07 28.73
CA ASP A 111 13.76 6.87 27.60
C ASP A 111 12.89 5.95 26.73
N GLU A 112 11.60 6.00 26.94
CA GLU A 112 10.63 5.29 26.11
C GLU A 112 10.34 6.13 24.85
N PHE A 113 10.47 5.50 23.69
CA PHE A 113 10.06 6.12 22.43
C PHE A 113 8.55 5.91 22.27
N GLU A 114 7.75 6.94 22.48
CA GLU A 114 6.34 6.95 22.11
C GLU A 114 6.22 7.03 20.59
N PHE A 115 5.75 5.96 19.96
CA PHE A 115 5.47 5.94 18.54
C PHE A 115 3.97 5.72 18.32
N THR A 116 3.34 6.69 17.67
CA THR A 116 1.92 6.57 17.28
C THR A 116 1.83 5.88 15.92
N LEU A 117 1.31 4.65 15.91
CA LEU A 117 0.88 3.97 14.69
C LEU A 117 -0.55 4.38 14.35
N THR A 118 -0.80 4.65 13.08
CA THR A 118 -2.18 4.71 12.62
C THR A 118 -2.78 3.30 12.64
N GLN A 119 -4.09 3.18 12.87
CA GLN A 119 -4.81 1.91 12.83
C GLN A 119 -4.50 1.12 11.55
N LYS A 120 -4.43 1.82 10.43
CA LYS A 120 -4.10 1.22 9.14
C LYS A 120 -2.71 0.59 9.12
N GLU A 121 -1.68 1.32 9.52
CA GLU A 121 -0.29 0.82 9.56
C GLU A 121 -0.13 -0.35 10.54
N PHE A 122 -0.88 -0.32 11.63
CA PHE A 122 -0.93 -1.38 12.61
C PHE A 122 -1.47 -2.68 12.02
N LEU A 123 -2.66 -2.63 11.42
CA LEU A 123 -3.29 -3.80 10.79
C LEU A 123 -2.49 -4.33 9.59
N ASP A 124 -1.87 -3.45 8.80
CA ASP A 124 -1.00 -3.83 7.69
C ASP A 124 0.22 -4.66 8.17
N ILE A 125 0.82 -4.28 9.30
CA ILE A 125 1.95 -5.01 9.89
C ILE A 125 1.48 -6.33 10.49
N PHE A 126 0.29 -6.32 11.09
CA PHE A 126 -0.26 -7.45 11.81
C PHE A 126 -0.64 -8.60 10.86
N PHE A 127 -1.38 -8.30 9.80
CA PHE A 127 -1.86 -9.30 8.83
C PHE A 127 -0.91 -9.54 7.66
N GLU A 128 0.31 -8.98 7.67
CA GLU A 128 1.25 -9.12 6.54
C GLU A 128 1.60 -10.57 6.20
N ASP A 129 1.62 -11.44 7.21
CA ASP A 129 1.96 -12.85 7.06
C ASP A 129 0.71 -13.74 6.85
N CYS A 130 -0.49 -13.14 6.77
CA CYS A 130 -1.76 -13.85 6.62
C CYS A 130 -2.36 -13.64 5.23
N GLU A 131 -2.96 -14.69 4.65
CA GLU A 131 -3.75 -14.62 3.42
C GLU A 131 -4.83 -15.72 3.42
N LEU A 132 -5.86 -15.57 2.60
CA LEU A 132 -6.82 -16.63 2.37
C LEU A 132 -6.15 -17.74 1.53
N PRO A 133 -6.16 -18.99 2.01
CA PRO A 133 -5.56 -20.11 1.29
C PRO A 133 -6.25 -20.34 -0.06
N ASP A 134 -5.48 -20.77 -1.07
CA ASP A 134 -5.95 -21.17 -2.39
C ASP A 134 -6.95 -20.20 -3.07
N LEU A 135 -6.71 -18.89 -2.87
CA LEU A 135 -7.53 -17.85 -3.46
C LEU A 135 -7.30 -17.78 -4.98
N GLU A 136 -8.29 -18.15 -5.76
CA GLU A 136 -8.25 -18.09 -7.22
C GLU A 136 -8.82 -16.78 -7.77
N ASN A 137 -8.19 -16.26 -8.80
CA ASN A 137 -8.71 -15.11 -9.57
C ASN A 137 -9.79 -15.61 -10.53
N ASN A 138 -11.02 -15.66 -10.09
CA ASN A 138 -12.14 -16.03 -10.94
C ASN A 138 -12.50 -14.85 -11.85
N THR A 139 -12.49 -15.10 -13.16
CA THR A 139 -12.87 -14.08 -14.15
C THR A 139 -14.38 -14.08 -14.29
N ILE A 140 -15.05 -13.16 -13.62
CA ILE A 140 -16.50 -13.02 -13.73
C ILE A 140 -16.83 -12.38 -15.07
N LYS A 141 -17.62 -13.08 -15.86
CA LYS A 141 -18.08 -12.58 -17.17
C LYS A 141 -19.00 -11.36 -17.11
N GLN A 142 -19.52 -10.99 -15.93
CA GLN A 142 -20.57 -9.96 -15.79
C GLN A 142 -20.17 -8.68 -15.05
N THR A 143 -19.05 -8.63 -14.35
CA THR A 143 -18.63 -7.41 -13.67
C THR A 143 -17.20 -7.06 -14.03
N GLU A 144 -17.02 -6.54 -15.24
CA GLU A 144 -15.73 -6.01 -15.68
C GLU A 144 -15.45 -4.70 -14.93
N ASN A 145 -14.70 -4.78 -13.86
CA ASN A 145 -14.07 -3.59 -13.31
C ASN A 145 -12.92 -3.20 -14.20
N PHE A 146 -13.05 -2.03 -14.81
CA PHE A 146 -12.00 -1.47 -15.65
C PHE A 146 -11.13 -0.52 -14.83
N GLU A 147 -9.85 -0.76 -14.84
CA GLU A 147 -8.86 0.18 -14.35
C GLU A 147 -8.26 0.96 -15.51
N ASN A 148 -8.21 2.28 -15.38
CA ASN A 148 -7.58 3.11 -16.38
C ASN A 148 -6.05 3.03 -16.22
N LYS A 149 -5.40 2.21 -17.05
CA LYS A 149 -3.93 2.10 -17.08
C LYS A 149 -3.35 2.99 -18.16
N ARG A 150 -2.20 3.60 -17.85
CA ARG A 150 -1.50 4.43 -18.82
C ARG A 150 -0.91 3.55 -19.92
N ALA A 151 -1.46 3.65 -21.13
CA ALA A 151 -1.11 2.83 -22.29
C ALA A 151 -0.10 3.50 -23.24
N GLY A 152 0.66 4.48 -22.76
CA GLY A 152 1.66 5.14 -23.57
C GLY A 152 1.22 6.51 -24.10
N PHE A 153 1.49 6.78 -25.38
CA PHE A 153 1.25 8.08 -26.01
C PHE A 153 0.63 7.90 -27.39
N SER A 154 -0.27 8.80 -27.75
CA SER A 154 -0.87 8.90 -29.08
C SER A 154 -0.53 10.21 -29.75
N VAL A 155 -0.78 10.28 -31.05
CA VAL A 155 -0.69 11.50 -31.86
C VAL A 155 -1.97 12.31 -31.73
N ASP A 156 -3.08 11.62 -31.48
CA ASP A 156 -4.41 12.18 -31.37
C ASP A 156 -4.93 12.08 -29.93
N GLY A 157 -5.66 13.11 -29.48
CA GLY A 157 -6.22 13.15 -28.14
C GLY A 157 -6.89 14.48 -27.82
N THR A 158 -7.45 14.58 -26.62
CA THR A 158 -8.05 15.81 -26.11
C THR A 158 -7.01 16.75 -25.52
N ALA A 159 -7.30 18.04 -25.48
CA ALA A 159 -6.39 19.06 -24.90
C ALA A 159 -5.98 18.74 -23.46
N ALA A 160 -6.88 18.15 -22.65
CA ALA A 160 -6.60 17.73 -21.27
C ALA A 160 -5.55 16.60 -21.17
N GLN A 161 -5.39 15.82 -22.22
CA GLN A 161 -4.45 14.69 -22.28
C GLN A 161 -3.09 15.08 -22.87
N LEU A 162 -2.92 16.34 -23.30
CA LEU A 162 -1.69 16.81 -23.94
C LEU A 162 -0.48 16.65 -23.00
N ASN A 163 0.54 15.95 -23.49
CA ASN A 163 1.82 15.81 -22.79
C ASN A 163 2.78 16.93 -23.24
N ILE A 164 2.81 18.01 -22.49
CA ILE A 164 3.60 19.21 -22.82
C ILE A 164 5.09 18.86 -22.94
N GLU A 165 5.63 18.10 -22.02
CA GLU A 165 7.06 17.75 -22.02
C GLU A 165 7.48 17.00 -23.28
N ARG A 166 6.72 15.98 -23.69
CA ARG A 166 7.01 15.20 -24.89
C ARG A 166 6.78 16.00 -26.17
N THR A 167 5.73 16.80 -26.23
CA THR A 167 5.46 17.71 -27.35
C THR A 167 6.61 18.68 -27.53
N MET A 168 7.10 19.31 -26.44
CA MET A 168 8.22 20.23 -26.51
C MET A 168 9.54 19.55 -26.91
N ARG A 169 9.77 18.32 -26.44
CA ARG A 169 10.94 17.52 -26.81
C ARG A 169 10.92 17.20 -28.31
N GLN A 170 9.77 16.80 -28.85
CA GLN A 170 9.58 16.53 -30.26
C GLN A 170 9.77 17.78 -31.11
N SER A 171 9.14 18.91 -30.74
CA SER A 171 9.31 20.21 -31.38
C SER A 171 10.79 20.65 -31.43
N LYS A 172 11.51 20.49 -30.32
CA LYS A 172 12.94 20.79 -30.26
C LYS A 172 13.76 19.90 -31.19
N GLY A 173 13.47 18.60 -31.23
CA GLY A 173 14.13 17.64 -32.13
C GLY A 173 13.90 18.01 -33.61
N ARG A 174 12.64 18.29 -34.02
CA ARG A 174 12.29 18.70 -35.36
C ARG A 174 13.00 20.00 -35.77
N ARG A 175 13.00 21.00 -34.91
CA ARG A 175 13.66 22.30 -35.17
C ARG A 175 15.18 22.18 -35.28
N ILE A 176 15.80 21.26 -34.57
CA ILE A 176 17.24 20.92 -34.70
C ILE A 176 17.46 20.21 -36.03
N GLY A 177 16.70 19.18 -36.35
CA GLY A 177 16.80 18.44 -37.63
C GLY A 177 16.61 19.33 -38.85
N LEU A 178 15.70 20.31 -38.80
CA LEU A 178 15.48 21.31 -39.86
C LEU A 178 16.53 22.44 -39.86
N MET A 179 17.55 22.36 -39.03
CA MET A 179 18.64 23.34 -38.92
C MET A 179 18.18 24.79 -38.69
N ARG A 180 17.07 25.00 -37.93
CA ARG A 180 16.48 26.33 -37.70
C ARG A 180 17.48 27.33 -37.11
N LYS A 181 18.32 26.87 -36.17
CA LYS A 181 19.34 27.69 -35.51
C LYS A 181 20.41 28.17 -36.50
N GLY A 182 20.90 27.29 -37.38
CA GLY A 182 21.86 27.64 -38.43
C GLY A 182 21.29 28.62 -39.45
N LYS A 183 20.04 28.35 -39.92
CA LYS A 183 19.34 29.28 -40.83
C LYS A 183 19.11 30.66 -40.22
N LYS A 184 18.81 30.73 -38.91
CA LYS A 184 18.66 32.02 -38.20
C LYS A 184 19.98 32.75 -38.06
N LYS A 185 21.11 32.02 -37.86
CA LYS A 185 22.44 32.63 -37.82
C LYS A 185 22.82 33.22 -39.18
N LYS A 186 22.66 32.42 -40.26
CA LYS A 186 22.94 32.85 -41.64
C LYS A 186 22.07 34.05 -42.04
N LEU A 187 20.78 34.08 -41.63
CA LEU A 187 19.91 35.22 -41.88
C LEU A 187 20.45 36.52 -41.23
N LYS A 188 20.92 36.46 -39.97
CA LYS A 188 21.51 37.61 -39.32
C LYS A 188 22.78 38.13 -39.99
N GLU A 189 23.63 37.19 -40.43
CA GLU A 189 24.86 37.53 -41.18
C GLU A 189 24.52 38.26 -42.45
N LEU A 190 23.60 37.74 -43.27
CA LEU A 190 23.16 38.40 -44.52
C LEU A 190 22.43 39.72 -44.26
N GLU A 191 21.66 39.88 -43.19
CA GLU A 191 21.03 41.13 -42.83
C GLU A 191 22.07 42.23 -42.44
N VAL A 192 23.18 41.82 -41.79
CA VAL A 192 24.27 42.73 -41.48
C VAL A 192 25.03 43.14 -42.76
N GLU A 193 25.31 42.17 -43.65
CA GLU A 193 25.95 42.43 -44.95
C GLU A 193 25.09 43.39 -45.82
N GLU A 194 23.79 43.16 -45.90
CA GLU A 194 22.86 44.00 -46.64
C GLU A 194 22.79 45.42 -46.06
N ALA A 195 22.77 45.53 -44.70
CA ALA A 195 22.77 46.82 -44.04
C ALA A 195 24.05 47.62 -44.28
N THR A 196 25.24 46.94 -44.23
CA THR A 196 26.52 47.60 -44.53
C THR A 196 26.61 48.04 -45.98
N LEU A 197 26.15 47.21 -46.90
CA LEU A 197 26.10 47.54 -48.31
C LEU A 197 25.16 48.72 -48.60
N THR A 198 24.02 48.78 -47.93
CA THR A 198 23.03 49.83 -48.04
C THR A 198 23.60 51.18 -47.54
N VAL A 199 24.36 51.17 -46.42
CA VAL A 199 25.05 52.38 -45.92
C VAL A 199 26.12 52.83 -46.89
N ASN A 200 26.93 51.94 -47.45
CA ASN A 200 27.96 52.26 -48.42
C ASN A 200 27.40 52.89 -49.71
N ILE A 201 26.27 52.37 -50.16
CA ILE A 201 25.57 52.91 -51.34
C ILE A 201 25.05 54.36 -51.04
N ALA A 202 24.43 54.55 -49.88
CA ALA A 202 23.93 55.83 -49.45
C ALA A 202 25.03 56.87 -49.28
N ASP A 203 26.21 56.48 -48.77
CA ASP A 203 27.37 57.36 -48.64
C ASP A 203 27.90 57.77 -50.01
N LEU A 204 27.99 56.90 -50.98
CA LEU A 204 28.38 57.20 -52.35
C LEU A 204 27.39 58.17 -53.04
N GLU A 205 26.09 57.91 -52.85
CA GLU A 205 25.02 58.80 -53.38
C GLU A 205 25.07 60.15 -52.73
N SER A 206 25.34 60.28 -51.43
CA SER A 206 25.48 61.56 -50.74
C SER A 206 26.69 62.34 -51.20
N GLN A 207 27.76 61.64 -51.64
CA GLN A 207 28.96 62.26 -52.19
C GLN A 207 28.84 62.59 -53.66
N GLY A 208 27.69 62.35 -54.30
CA GLY A 208 27.47 62.63 -55.76
C GLY A 208 28.29 61.69 -56.65
N LYS A 209 28.82 60.59 -56.18
CA LYS A 209 29.60 59.58 -56.92
C LYS A 209 28.68 58.58 -57.58
N PRO A 210 28.97 58.08 -58.81
CA PRO A 210 28.19 57.02 -59.42
C PRO A 210 28.33 55.72 -58.64
N VAL A 211 27.22 55.11 -58.25
CA VAL A 211 27.18 53.80 -57.60
C VAL A 211 27.47 52.70 -58.60
N PRO A 212 28.49 51.86 -58.40
CA PRO A 212 28.78 50.73 -59.30
C PRO A 212 27.57 49.79 -59.43
N GLN A 213 27.28 49.36 -60.65
CA GLN A 213 26.16 48.43 -60.91
C GLN A 213 26.28 47.12 -60.16
N ASP A 214 27.48 46.61 -60.00
CA ASP A 214 27.77 45.40 -59.26
C ASP A 214 27.28 45.48 -57.80
N MET A 215 27.40 46.64 -57.11
CA MET A 215 26.91 46.81 -55.75
C MET A 215 25.38 46.78 -55.67
N ARG A 216 24.68 47.29 -56.66
CA ARG A 216 23.22 47.25 -56.74
C ARG A 216 22.71 45.82 -57.02
N ASP A 217 23.42 45.08 -57.90
CA ASP A 217 23.10 43.72 -58.22
C ASP A 217 23.33 42.82 -57.03
N GLU A 218 24.40 43.04 -56.28
CA GLU A 218 24.69 42.30 -55.04
C GLU A 218 23.67 42.61 -53.95
N GLN A 219 23.27 43.86 -53.77
CA GLN A 219 22.21 44.24 -52.83
C GLN A 219 20.90 43.51 -53.17
N THR A 220 20.53 43.46 -54.45
CA THR A 220 19.33 42.78 -54.91
C THR A 220 19.39 41.29 -54.64
N ARG A 221 20.52 40.66 -54.87
CA ARG A 221 20.80 39.25 -54.58
C ARG A 221 20.68 38.95 -53.13
N LEU A 222 21.29 39.73 -52.26
CA LEU A 222 21.21 39.59 -50.81
C LEU A 222 19.77 39.74 -50.31
N ARG A 223 19.02 40.68 -50.81
CA ARG A 223 17.59 40.85 -50.47
C ARG A 223 16.75 39.66 -50.89
N GLU A 224 17.02 39.06 -52.02
CA GLU A 224 16.33 37.81 -52.43
C GLU A 224 16.70 36.65 -51.54
N GLU A 225 17.97 36.43 -51.18
CA GLU A 225 18.39 35.40 -50.26
C GLU A 225 17.78 35.56 -48.85
N ILE A 226 17.77 36.75 -48.33
CA ILE A 226 17.13 37.11 -47.06
C ILE A 226 15.63 36.78 -47.13
N LYS A 227 14.94 37.14 -48.23
CA LYS A 227 13.53 36.82 -48.45
C LYS A 227 13.28 35.31 -48.47
N LYS A 228 14.14 34.56 -49.17
CA LYS A 228 14.07 33.08 -49.26
C LYS A 228 14.30 32.45 -47.88
N LEU A 229 15.28 32.92 -47.08
CA LEU A 229 15.56 32.41 -45.73
C LEU A 229 14.45 32.79 -44.73
N LYS A 230 13.91 33.99 -44.81
CA LYS A 230 12.75 34.39 -43.96
C LYS A 230 11.54 33.49 -44.23
N ARG A 231 11.26 33.16 -45.51
CA ARG A 231 10.18 32.23 -45.89
C ARG A 231 10.42 30.83 -45.33
N LYS A 232 11.66 30.30 -45.43
CA LYS A 232 12.04 28.97 -44.89
C LYS A 232 11.94 28.94 -43.35
N LEU A 233 12.33 30.01 -42.67
CA LEU A 233 12.23 30.13 -41.22
C LEU A 233 10.79 30.23 -40.73
N ARG A 234 9.92 30.96 -41.48
CA ARG A 234 8.49 31.06 -41.16
C ARG A 234 7.77 29.73 -41.33
N ALA A 235 8.20 28.89 -42.28
CA ALA A 235 7.68 27.53 -42.46
C ALA A 235 8.07 26.56 -41.36
N ILE A 236 8.94 26.94 -40.41
CA ILE A 236 9.33 26.10 -39.26
C ILE A 236 8.74 26.72 -37.98
N PRO A 237 7.49 26.35 -37.59
CA PRO A 237 6.84 26.91 -36.42
C PRO A 237 7.52 26.41 -35.13
N PHE A 238 7.20 27.05 -34.01
CA PHE A 238 7.72 26.66 -32.72
C PHE A 238 7.19 25.31 -32.30
N VAL A 239 5.91 25.06 -32.40
CA VAL A 239 5.21 23.80 -32.29
C VAL A 239 4.42 23.57 -33.55
N ASP A 240 4.39 22.36 -34.03
CA ASP A 240 3.66 21.90 -35.19
C ASP A 240 2.71 20.77 -34.75
N ASP A 241 1.64 20.53 -35.48
CA ASP A 241 0.68 19.49 -35.18
C ASP A 241 1.34 18.11 -35.11
N THR A 242 2.39 17.90 -35.90
CA THR A 242 3.18 16.66 -35.89
C THR A 242 3.99 16.44 -34.58
N ASP A 243 4.21 17.50 -33.81
CA ASP A 243 4.92 17.45 -32.55
C ASP A 243 4.02 17.02 -31.38
N LEU A 244 2.70 17.14 -31.53
CA LEU A 244 1.74 16.88 -30.45
C LEU A 244 1.81 15.44 -29.98
N ARG A 245 1.81 15.27 -28.67
CA ARG A 245 1.79 13.95 -28.03
C ARG A 245 0.82 13.98 -26.86
N TYR A 246 -0.10 13.04 -26.87
CA TYR A 246 -1.17 12.92 -25.88
C TYR A 246 -0.93 11.70 -25.02
N ASN A 247 -1.26 11.77 -23.72
CA ASN A 247 -1.25 10.59 -22.85
C ASN A 247 -2.43 9.69 -23.25
N ARG A 248 -2.13 8.44 -23.56
CA ARG A 248 -3.15 7.43 -23.83
C ARG A 248 -3.46 6.63 -22.56
N TRP A 249 -4.72 6.52 -22.28
CA TRP A 249 -5.23 5.67 -21.21
C TRP A 249 -6.02 4.55 -21.85
N GLU A 250 -5.85 3.35 -21.33
CA GLU A 250 -6.57 2.17 -21.76
C GLU A 250 -7.31 1.58 -20.57
N ARG A 251 -8.55 1.23 -20.80
CA ARG A 251 -9.34 0.50 -19.82
C ARG A 251 -8.94 -0.95 -19.87
N VAL A 252 -8.25 -1.43 -18.85
CA VAL A 252 -7.84 -2.82 -18.72
C VAL A 252 -8.80 -3.48 -17.74
N PRO A 253 -9.46 -4.59 -18.11
CA PRO A 253 -10.28 -5.34 -17.18
C PRO A 253 -9.37 -5.85 -16.05
N VAL A 254 -9.77 -5.59 -14.81
CA VAL A 254 -9.10 -6.12 -13.63
C VAL A 254 -9.88 -7.35 -13.19
N PRO A 255 -9.25 -8.53 -13.12
CA PRO A 255 -9.91 -9.70 -12.56
C PRO A 255 -10.27 -9.40 -11.10
N THR A 256 -11.54 -9.48 -10.79
CA THR A 256 -12.04 -9.25 -9.42
C THR A 256 -12.13 -10.61 -8.74
N THR A 257 -11.39 -10.76 -7.66
CA THR A 257 -11.49 -11.93 -6.81
C THR A 257 -12.67 -11.72 -5.87
N GLN A 258 -13.73 -12.51 -6.01
CA GLN A 258 -14.85 -12.53 -5.09
C GLN A 258 -14.67 -13.70 -4.13
N ALA A 259 -14.86 -13.43 -2.84
CA ALA A 259 -14.79 -14.45 -1.81
C ALA A 259 -15.97 -14.26 -0.84
N VAL A 260 -16.44 -15.38 -0.29
CA VAL A 260 -17.40 -15.41 0.81
C VAL A 260 -16.80 -16.20 1.96
N MET A 261 -16.95 -15.70 3.17
CA MET A 261 -16.53 -16.37 4.40
C MET A 261 -17.75 -16.66 5.26
N PHE A 262 -18.03 -17.94 5.49
CA PHE A 262 -19.02 -18.38 6.45
C PHE A 262 -18.41 -18.47 7.84
N CYS A 263 -18.91 -17.68 8.77
CA CYS A 263 -18.52 -17.68 10.17
C CYS A 263 -19.59 -18.45 10.96
N ILE A 264 -19.26 -19.66 11.40
CA ILE A 264 -20.19 -20.58 12.07
C ILE A 264 -19.83 -20.63 13.55
N MET A 265 -20.74 -20.19 14.42
CA MET A 265 -20.52 -20.19 15.86
C MET A 265 -21.52 -21.07 16.56
N ASP A 266 -21.01 -22.01 17.35
CA ASP A 266 -21.79 -22.78 18.29
C ASP A 266 -22.22 -21.88 19.47
N VAL A 267 -23.53 -21.90 19.78
CA VAL A 267 -24.12 -21.15 20.90
C VAL A 267 -24.88 -22.10 21.84
N SER A 268 -24.56 -23.39 21.79
CA SER A 268 -25.15 -24.41 22.62
C SER A 268 -24.98 -24.18 24.13
N GLY A 269 -25.72 -24.92 24.94
CA GLY A 269 -25.66 -24.78 26.41
C GLY A 269 -24.35 -25.18 27.03
N SER A 270 -23.52 -26.01 26.37
CA SER A 270 -22.16 -26.38 26.77
C SER A 270 -21.16 -25.28 26.57
N MET A 271 -21.44 -24.33 25.64
CA MET A 271 -20.65 -23.15 25.38
C MET A 271 -20.84 -22.11 26.51
N GLY A 272 -19.98 -22.17 27.53
CA GLY A 272 -19.93 -21.18 28.60
C GLY A 272 -19.54 -19.77 28.10
N GLU A 273 -19.59 -18.78 29.02
CA GLU A 273 -19.24 -17.38 28.68
C GLU A 273 -17.80 -17.27 28.15
N TRP A 274 -16.87 -18.06 28.70
CA TRP A 274 -15.49 -18.08 28.24
C TRP A 274 -15.38 -18.55 26.79
N HIS A 275 -16.05 -19.65 26.40
CA HIS A 275 -16.04 -20.18 25.04
C HIS A 275 -16.60 -19.14 24.05
N LYS A 276 -17.74 -18.54 24.38
CA LYS A 276 -18.38 -17.50 23.55
C LYS A 276 -17.47 -16.27 23.40
N GLU A 277 -16.76 -15.88 24.47
CA GLU A 277 -15.83 -14.76 24.39
C GLU A 277 -14.63 -15.09 23.49
N MET A 278 -14.05 -16.28 23.59
CA MET A 278 -12.93 -16.71 22.74
C MET A 278 -13.35 -16.81 21.27
N ALA A 279 -14.53 -17.39 20.99
CA ALA A 279 -15.09 -17.42 19.64
C ALA A 279 -15.28 -16.01 19.06
N LYS A 280 -15.86 -15.11 19.83
CA LYS A 280 -16.07 -13.72 19.42
C LYS A 280 -14.76 -13.01 19.08
N ARG A 281 -13.75 -13.15 19.94
CA ARG A 281 -12.40 -12.58 19.70
C ARG A 281 -11.78 -13.11 18.42
N PHE A 282 -11.90 -14.42 18.18
CA PHE A 282 -11.39 -15.03 16.96
C PHE A 282 -12.12 -14.54 15.71
N PHE A 283 -13.46 -14.55 15.70
CA PHE A 283 -14.24 -14.09 14.56
C PHE A 283 -14.12 -12.60 14.31
N MET A 284 -14.00 -11.78 15.36
CA MET A 284 -13.72 -10.35 15.21
C MET A 284 -12.34 -10.12 14.55
N LEU A 285 -11.33 -10.90 14.92
CA LEU A 285 -10.03 -10.85 14.28
C LEU A 285 -10.09 -11.28 12.81
N LEU A 286 -10.85 -12.34 12.52
CA LEU A 286 -11.10 -12.81 11.15
C LEU A 286 -11.84 -11.76 10.32
N TYR A 287 -12.88 -11.13 10.86
CA TYR A 287 -13.62 -10.07 10.19
C TYR A 287 -12.75 -8.85 9.88
N LEU A 288 -11.92 -8.40 10.83
CA LEU A 288 -10.95 -7.34 10.61
C LEU A 288 -9.92 -7.69 9.54
N PHE A 289 -9.46 -8.93 9.52
CA PHE A 289 -8.54 -9.43 8.49
C PHE A 289 -9.18 -9.37 7.09
N LEU A 290 -10.39 -9.88 6.96
CA LEU A 290 -11.11 -9.95 5.69
C LEU A 290 -11.42 -8.56 5.15
N THR A 291 -12.04 -7.71 5.95
CA THR A 291 -12.43 -6.35 5.56
C THR A 291 -11.23 -5.45 5.25
N ARG A 292 -10.08 -5.75 5.87
CA ARG A 292 -8.85 -4.99 5.64
C ARG A 292 -8.06 -5.47 4.44
N SER A 293 -7.95 -6.77 4.23
CA SER A 293 -7.07 -7.37 3.24
C SER A 293 -7.72 -7.49 1.86
N TYR A 294 -9.05 -7.51 1.81
CA TYR A 294 -9.82 -7.78 0.60
C TYR A 294 -10.92 -6.74 0.40
N GLU A 295 -11.06 -6.23 -0.83
CA GLU A 295 -12.07 -5.21 -1.17
C GLU A 295 -13.46 -5.80 -1.40
N ARG A 296 -13.55 -7.11 -1.71
CA ARG A 296 -14.79 -7.81 -2.05
C ARG A 296 -14.84 -9.18 -1.38
N VAL A 297 -15.02 -9.16 -0.08
CA VAL A 297 -15.34 -10.35 0.70
C VAL A 297 -16.70 -10.13 1.35
N GLU A 298 -17.62 -11.02 1.10
CA GLU A 298 -18.87 -11.11 1.84
C GLU A 298 -18.67 -12.01 3.05
N VAL A 299 -19.25 -11.64 4.18
CA VAL A 299 -19.19 -12.45 5.40
C VAL A 299 -20.61 -12.82 5.78
N VAL A 300 -20.84 -14.13 5.91
CA VAL A 300 -22.13 -14.71 6.32
C VAL A 300 -21.95 -15.24 7.73
N PHE A 301 -22.77 -14.76 8.65
CA PHE A 301 -22.73 -15.18 10.03
C PHE A 301 -23.84 -16.21 10.31
N ILE A 302 -23.44 -17.36 10.83
CA ILE A 302 -24.34 -18.47 11.19
C ILE A 302 -24.13 -18.81 12.65
N ARG A 303 -25.22 -18.81 13.41
CA ARG A 303 -25.26 -19.34 14.79
C ARG A 303 -26.05 -20.64 14.79
N HIS A 304 -25.57 -21.59 15.56
CA HIS A 304 -26.29 -22.85 15.72
C HIS A 304 -26.37 -23.30 17.17
N HIS A 305 -27.46 -23.91 17.46
CA HIS A 305 -27.69 -24.73 18.64
C HIS A 305 -28.38 -26.05 18.19
N THR A 306 -29.65 -26.26 18.46
CA THR A 306 -30.45 -27.33 17.88
C THR A 306 -30.88 -27.00 16.44
N VAL A 307 -31.02 -25.73 16.11
CA VAL A 307 -31.36 -25.18 14.80
C VAL A 307 -30.28 -24.16 14.46
N ALA A 308 -29.98 -24.00 13.19
CA ALA A 308 -29.08 -23.00 12.70
C ALA A 308 -29.82 -21.87 12.01
N ASP A 309 -29.36 -20.64 12.25
CA ASP A 309 -29.91 -19.43 11.68
C ASP A 309 -28.82 -18.52 11.14
N GLU A 310 -29.07 -17.90 9.98
CA GLU A 310 -28.26 -16.78 9.50
C GLU A 310 -28.65 -15.51 10.26
N VAL A 311 -27.65 -14.81 10.80
CA VAL A 311 -27.82 -13.65 11.65
C VAL A 311 -26.99 -12.48 11.15
N ASP A 312 -27.33 -11.26 11.57
CA ASP A 312 -26.51 -10.10 11.33
C ASP A 312 -25.27 -10.06 12.27
N GLU A 313 -24.35 -9.17 11.98
CA GLU A 313 -23.11 -8.98 12.75
C GLU A 313 -23.38 -8.70 14.23
N GLU A 314 -24.38 -7.84 14.52
CA GLU A 314 -24.72 -7.44 15.88
C GLU A 314 -25.25 -8.62 16.69
N THR A 315 -26.21 -9.37 16.14
CA THR A 315 -26.76 -10.60 16.75
C THR A 315 -25.68 -11.66 16.93
N PHE A 316 -24.79 -11.84 15.92
CA PHE A 316 -23.71 -12.83 16.00
C PHE A 316 -22.78 -12.58 17.19
N PHE A 317 -22.40 -11.35 17.44
CA PHE A 317 -21.43 -11.04 18.50
C PHE A 317 -22.05 -10.79 19.88
N TYR A 318 -23.29 -10.31 19.97
CA TYR A 318 -23.82 -9.78 21.23
C TYR A 318 -25.04 -10.50 21.79
N ASP A 319 -25.75 -11.31 20.99
CA ASP A 319 -26.93 -11.99 21.46
C ASP A 319 -26.63 -13.24 22.31
N ARG A 320 -27.54 -13.56 23.23
CA ARG A 320 -27.39 -14.65 24.19
C ARG A 320 -28.48 -15.69 24.00
N GLU A 321 -28.24 -16.62 23.11
CA GLU A 321 -29.07 -17.81 22.95
C GLU A 321 -28.38 -19.04 23.53
N THR A 322 -29.16 -20.03 23.94
CA THR A 322 -28.68 -21.33 24.42
C THR A 322 -29.63 -22.42 23.99
N GLY A 323 -29.09 -23.59 23.63
CA GLY A 323 -29.88 -24.75 23.23
C GLY A 323 -29.06 -26.04 23.26
N GLY A 324 -29.56 -27.07 22.61
CA GLY A 324 -28.78 -28.30 22.37
C GLY A 324 -27.72 -28.08 21.28
N THR A 325 -26.93 -29.10 20.95
CA THR A 325 -25.89 -29.01 19.95
C THR A 325 -26.15 -29.96 18.79
N ILE A 326 -26.47 -29.43 17.61
CA ILE A 326 -26.61 -30.18 16.36
C ILE A 326 -25.78 -29.46 15.30
N VAL A 327 -24.59 -30.00 15.02
CA VAL A 327 -23.64 -29.40 14.08
C VAL A 327 -24.12 -29.51 12.64
N SER A 328 -24.79 -30.63 12.29
CA SER A 328 -25.32 -30.84 10.93
C SER A 328 -26.26 -29.72 10.48
N SER A 329 -27.04 -29.15 11.40
CA SER A 329 -27.98 -28.06 11.07
C SER A 329 -27.27 -26.84 10.48
N ALA A 330 -26.10 -26.46 11.03
CA ALA A 330 -25.30 -25.33 10.52
C ALA A 330 -24.66 -25.64 9.17
N LEU A 331 -24.25 -26.89 8.96
CA LEU A 331 -23.64 -27.31 7.70
C LEU A 331 -24.67 -27.38 6.58
N ASP A 332 -25.89 -27.86 6.88
CA ASP A 332 -27.00 -27.90 5.93
C ASP A 332 -27.42 -26.47 5.54
N LEU A 333 -27.58 -25.56 6.52
CA LEU A 333 -27.87 -24.17 6.25
C LEU A 333 -26.76 -23.50 5.41
N THR A 334 -25.48 -23.78 5.69
CA THR A 334 -24.36 -23.30 4.90
C THR A 334 -24.48 -23.75 3.44
N LYS A 335 -24.80 -25.03 3.23
CA LYS A 335 -25.01 -25.60 1.90
C LYS A 335 -26.19 -24.95 1.16
N GLU A 336 -27.30 -24.70 1.85
CA GLU A 336 -28.48 -24.02 1.28
C GLU A 336 -28.15 -22.60 0.85
N ILE A 337 -27.45 -21.83 1.70
CA ILE A 337 -27.04 -20.46 1.39
C ILE A 337 -26.06 -20.42 0.22
N ILE A 338 -25.12 -21.37 0.15
CA ILE A 338 -24.19 -21.49 -0.98
C ILE A 338 -24.97 -21.74 -2.28
N ALA A 339 -25.91 -22.69 -2.27
CA ALA A 339 -26.71 -23.02 -3.45
C ALA A 339 -27.60 -21.87 -3.92
N GLU A 340 -28.09 -21.04 -3.00
CA GLU A 340 -28.99 -19.93 -3.30
C GLU A 340 -28.24 -18.68 -3.79
N ARG A 341 -27.09 -18.35 -3.18
CA ARG A 341 -26.44 -17.02 -3.36
C ARG A 341 -25.01 -17.06 -3.92
N PHE A 342 -24.29 -18.16 -3.75
CA PHE A 342 -22.84 -18.21 -4.05
C PHE A 342 -22.46 -19.38 -4.95
N ASP A 343 -22.49 -19.16 -6.27
CA ASP A 343 -22.05 -20.19 -7.23
C ASP A 343 -20.56 -20.49 -7.04
N PRO A 344 -20.16 -21.76 -6.75
CA PRO A 344 -18.77 -22.16 -6.60
C PRO A 344 -17.89 -21.90 -7.83
N ALA A 345 -18.49 -21.71 -9.02
CA ALA A 345 -17.77 -21.37 -10.23
C ALA A 345 -17.34 -19.87 -10.25
N GLU A 346 -18.06 -19.02 -9.53
CA GLU A 346 -17.84 -17.57 -9.51
C GLU A 346 -17.21 -17.08 -8.19
N TRP A 347 -17.48 -17.78 -7.09
CA TRP A 347 -17.06 -17.40 -5.75
C TRP A 347 -15.99 -18.32 -5.19
N ASN A 348 -15.01 -17.73 -4.51
CA ASN A 348 -14.13 -18.49 -3.62
C ASN A 348 -14.81 -18.61 -2.27
N ILE A 349 -15.20 -19.82 -1.90
CA ILE A 349 -16.03 -20.08 -0.72
C ILE A 349 -15.15 -20.61 0.41
N TYR A 350 -15.23 -19.95 1.56
CA TYR A 350 -14.49 -20.27 2.78
C TYR A 350 -15.45 -20.45 3.94
N ALA A 351 -15.10 -21.32 4.89
CA ALA A 351 -15.84 -21.45 6.13
C ALA A 351 -14.91 -21.52 7.33
N SER A 352 -15.35 -20.97 8.45
CA SER A 352 -14.67 -21.07 9.74
C SER A 352 -15.70 -21.37 10.81
N GLN A 353 -15.49 -22.46 11.57
CA GLN A 353 -16.37 -22.91 12.63
C GLN A 353 -15.65 -22.85 13.97
N ALA A 354 -16.33 -22.34 15.00
CA ALA A 354 -15.88 -22.37 16.39
C ALA A 354 -16.91 -23.10 17.27
N SER A 355 -16.45 -24.10 18.04
CA SER A 355 -17.26 -24.93 18.94
C SER A 355 -16.42 -25.43 20.11
N ASP A 356 -17.04 -25.87 21.20
CA ASP A 356 -16.36 -26.55 22.30
C ASP A 356 -16.08 -28.07 22.04
N GLY A 357 -16.47 -28.51 20.83
CA GLY A 357 -16.24 -29.88 20.36
C GLY A 357 -17.28 -30.90 20.82
N ASP A 358 -18.28 -30.48 21.58
CA ASP A 358 -19.39 -31.36 21.97
C ASP A 358 -20.41 -31.45 20.82
N ASN A 359 -20.95 -32.64 20.58
CA ASN A 359 -22.03 -32.84 19.62
C ASN A 359 -22.77 -34.13 19.98
N TRP A 360 -24.00 -34.23 19.56
CA TRP A 360 -24.73 -35.47 19.72
C TRP A 360 -24.09 -36.56 18.85
N SER A 361 -23.86 -37.76 19.46
CA SER A 361 -23.16 -38.88 18.80
C SER A 361 -23.78 -39.27 17.47
N ASP A 362 -25.12 -39.23 17.37
CA ASP A 362 -25.86 -39.59 16.16
C ASP A 362 -25.71 -38.53 15.09
N ASP A 363 -25.60 -37.26 15.48
CA ASP A 363 -25.41 -36.14 14.56
C ASP A 363 -24.00 -36.02 14.01
N THR A 364 -23.00 -36.45 14.78
CA THR A 364 -21.58 -36.37 14.37
C THR A 364 -21.30 -37.09 13.05
N HIS A 365 -21.93 -38.22 12.81
CA HIS A 365 -21.78 -38.95 11.55
C HIS A 365 -22.41 -38.19 10.39
N VAL A 366 -23.58 -37.60 10.60
CA VAL A 366 -24.29 -36.78 9.59
C VAL A 366 -23.45 -35.55 9.24
N ALA A 367 -22.93 -34.87 10.25
CA ALA A 367 -22.07 -33.68 10.05
C ALA A 367 -20.82 -34.02 9.23
N ILE A 368 -20.16 -35.13 9.49
CA ILE A 368 -19.00 -35.61 8.74
C ILE A 368 -19.35 -35.90 7.29
N ASP A 369 -20.47 -36.58 7.06
CA ASP A 369 -20.90 -36.94 5.71
C ASP A 369 -21.24 -35.69 4.89
N ILE A 370 -21.92 -34.68 5.46
CA ILE A 370 -22.19 -33.38 4.82
C ILE A 370 -20.88 -32.65 4.52
N LEU A 371 -19.97 -32.57 5.49
CA LEU A 371 -18.67 -31.94 5.27
C LEU A 371 -17.90 -32.60 4.14
N LYS A 372 -17.78 -33.92 4.15
CA LYS A 372 -16.97 -34.69 3.20
C LYS A 372 -17.57 -34.72 1.79
N SER A 373 -18.88 -34.93 1.70
CA SER A 373 -19.54 -35.13 0.41
C SER A 373 -19.98 -33.87 -0.27
N ASP A 374 -20.45 -32.88 0.51
CA ASP A 374 -21.14 -31.71 -0.03
C ASP A 374 -20.32 -30.43 0.10
N LEU A 375 -19.68 -30.17 1.22
CA LEU A 375 -19.02 -28.90 1.48
C LEU A 375 -17.55 -28.88 1.07
N LEU A 376 -16.72 -29.81 1.54
CA LEU A 376 -15.27 -29.80 1.26
C LEU A 376 -14.92 -29.81 -0.25
N PRO A 377 -15.70 -30.46 -1.14
CA PRO A 377 -15.43 -30.40 -2.58
C PRO A 377 -15.61 -29.02 -3.20
N ILE A 378 -16.45 -28.15 -2.62
CA ILE A 378 -16.78 -26.83 -3.14
C ILE A 378 -16.10 -25.70 -2.37
N LEU A 379 -15.67 -25.96 -1.12
CA LEU A 379 -14.95 -25.01 -0.30
C LEU A 379 -13.46 -24.96 -0.65
N ARG A 380 -12.92 -23.76 -0.76
CA ARG A 380 -11.47 -23.55 -0.88
C ARG A 380 -10.75 -23.89 0.43
N TYR A 381 -11.39 -23.57 1.54
CA TYR A 381 -10.80 -23.80 2.86
C TYR A 381 -11.88 -23.87 3.93
N TYR A 382 -11.69 -24.79 4.88
CA TYR A 382 -12.50 -24.92 6.07
C TYR A 382 -11.60 -24.91 7.31
N ALA A 383 -11.80 -23.95 8.22
CA ALA A 383 -11.08 -23.83 9.48
C ALA A 383 -11.99 -24.22 10.65
N TYR A 384 -11.64 -25.27 11.38
CA TYR A 384 -12.32 -25.65 12.61
C TYR A 384 -11.49 -25.22 13.82
N ILE A 385 -12.13 -24.56 14.78
CA ILE A 385 -11.49 -24.10 16.01
C ILE A 385 -12.21 -24.72 17.19
N GLU A 386 -11.51 -25.56 17.92
CA GLU A 386 -12.01 -26.12 19.18
C GLU A 386 -11.59 -25.24 20.35
N LEU A 387 -12.57 -24.76 21.10
CA LEU A 387 -12.38 -23.95 22.28
C LEU A 387 -12.41 -24.88 23.50
N ALA A 388 -11.28 -25.02 24.17
CA ALA A 388 -11.15 -26.01 25.27
C ALA A 388 -10.45 -25.36 26.48
N GLU A 389 -11.18 -25.08 27.55
CA GLU A 389 -10.60 -24.60 28.82
C GLU A 389 -9.54 -25.55 29.36
N ASN A 390 -9.72 -26.84 29.11
CA ASN A 390 -8.75 -27.89 29.51
C ASN A 390 -8.19 -28.55 28.24
N PRO A 391 -6.89 -28.43 27.95
CA PRO A 391 -6.27 -29.02 26.76
C PRO A 391 -6.35 -30.56 26.72
N ASN A 392 -6.56 -31.20 27.85
CA ASN A 392 -6.66 -32.66 27.96
C ASN A 392 -8.10 -33.19 27.83
N ARG A 393 -9.09 -32.30 27.66
CA ARG A 393 -10.48 -32.73 27.43
C ARG A 393 -10.59 -33.42 26.08
N GLN A 394 -11.13 -34.60 26.07
CA GLN A 394 -11.52 -35.28 24.84
C GLN A 394 -12.91 -34.77 24.43
N SER A 395 -13.02 -34.24 23.24
CA SER A 395 -14.27 -33.81 22.62
C SER A 395 -14.79 -34.90 21.67
N ASP A 396 -16.07 -34.88 21.33
CA ASP A 396 -16.69 -35.84 20.43
C ASP A 396 -16.29 -35.60 18.97
N LEU A 397 -16.11 -34.36 18.58
CA LEU A 397 -15.79 -33.93 17.20
C LEU A 397 -14.31 -34.09 16.86
N TRP A 398 -13.39 -33.79 17.78
CA TRP A 398 -11.95 -33.70 17.47
C TRP A 398 -11.38 -34.99 16.83
N PRO A 399 -11.55 -36.19 17.41
CA PRO A 399 -10.98 -37.43 16.82
C PRO A 399 -11.51 -37.72 15.42
N LYS A 400 -12.75 -37.29 15.16
CA LYS A 400 -13.42 -37.50 13.88
C LYS A 400 -12.92 -36.51 12.83
N PHE A 401 -12.80 -35.24 13.22
CA PHE A 401 -12.29 -34.17 12.35
C PHE A 401 -10.79 -34.33 12.06
N GLU A 402 -10.01 -34.88 12.97
CA GLU A 402 -8.61 -35.24 12.73
C GLU A 402 -8.46 -36.23 11.56
N SER A 403 -9.39 -37.16 11.45
CA SER A 403 -9.44 -38.06 10.30
C SER A 403 -9.77 -37.38 8.98
N LEU A 404 -10.59 -36.33 9.01
CA LEU A 404 -10.89 -35.48 7.84
C LEU A 404 -9.68 -34.62 7.44
N GLN A 405 -8.99 -34.04 8.41
CA GLN A 405 -7.78 -33.24 8.15
C GLN A 405 -6.70 -34.08 7.45
N ALA A 406 -6.55 -35.33 7.82
CA ALA A 406 -5.60 -36.23 7.18
C ALA A 406 -5.95 -36.56 5.72
N GLN A 407 -7.22 -36.49 5.34
CA GLN A 407 -7.73 -36.83 4.00
C GLN A 407 -7.88 -35.60 3.10
N HIS A 408 -8.15 -34.40 3.66
CA HIS A 408 -8.48 -33.20 2.94
C HIS A 408 -7.51 -32.07 3.28
N LYS A 409 -6.76 -31.58 2.30
CA LYS A 409 -5.77 -30.51 2.47
C LYS A 409 -6.41 -29.16 2.79
N ASN A 410 -7.62 -28.95 2.33
CA ASN A 410 -8.40 -27.72 2.54
C ASN A 410 -9.19 -27.71 3.86
N PHE A 411 -9.03 -28.73 4.71
CA PHE A 411 -9.58 -28.77 6.05
C PHE A 411 -8.43 -28.60 7.07
N ARG A 412 -8.55 -27.63 7.95
CA ARG A 412 -7.61 -27.41 9.04
C ARG A 412 -8.34 -27.26 10.36
N MET A 413 -7.71 -27.71 11.42
CA MET A 413 -8.27 -27.62 12.76
C MET A 413 -7.18 -27.26 13.76
N GLU A 414 -7.53 -26.40 14.71
CA GLU A 414 -6.66 -25.94 15.80
C GLU A 414 -7.44 -25.82 17.10
N LYS A 415 -6.72 -25.91 18.25
CA LYS A 415 -7.30 -25.72 19.58
C LYS A 415 -6.89 -24.35 20.14
N VAL A 416 -7.85 -23.71 20.80
CA VAL A 416 -7.64 -22.50 21.58
C VAL A 416 -7.88 -22.83 23.04
N THR A 417 -6.87 -22.67 23.88
CA THR A 417 -6.94 -22.95 25.32
C THR A 417 -6.89 -21.70 26.17
N ASP A 418 -6.34 -20.62 25.62
CA ASP A 418 -6.26 -19.32 26.29
C ASP A 418 -6.42 -18.18 25.25
N ALA A 419 -6.77 -17.00 25.74
CA ALA A 419 -6.85 -15.81 24.91
C ALA A 419 -5.53 -15.47 24.18
N ALA A 420 -4.39 -15.84 24.78
CA ALA A 420 -3.07 -15.69 24.16
C ALA A 420 -2.86 -16.56 22.93
N ASP A 421 -3.58 -17.70 22.82
CA ASP A 421 -3.47 -18.65 21.72
C ASP A 421 -4.23 -18.18 20.46
N ILE A 422 -5.19 -17.26 20.59
CA ILE A 422 -6.04 -16.83 19.48
C ILE A 422 -5.21 -16.35 18.30
N TYR A 423 -4.21 -15.50 18.53
CA TYR A 423 -3.39 -14.98 17.45
C TYR A 423 -2.45 -16.03 16.82
N PRO A 424 -1.68 -16.81 17.58
CA PRO A 424 -0.92 -17.92 17.02
C PRO A 424 -1.77 -18.86 16.17
N VAL A 425 -2.91 -19.32 16.70
CA VAL A 425 -3.87 -20.18 16.01
C VAL A 425 -4.38 -19.53 14.73
N PHE A 426 -4.81 -18.27 14.81
CA PHE A 426 -5.24 -17.52 13.64
C PHE A 426 -4.13 -17.45 12.56
N LYS A 427 -2.90 -17.16 12.99
CA LYS A 427 -1.75 -17.09 12.09
C LYS A 427 -1.44 -18.43 11.44
N ASP A 428 -1.54 -19.55 12.18
CA ASP A 428 -1.25 -20.87 11.64
C ASP A 428 -2.34 -21.33 10.66
N LEU A 429 -3.62 -21.01 10.94
CA LEU A 429 -4.74 -21.29 10.05
C LEU A 429 -4.67 -20.48 8.72
N PHE A 430 -4.29 -19.21 8.78
CA PHE A 430 -4.30 -18.29 7.63
C PHE A 430 -2.88 -17.87 7.18
N ARG A 431 -1.89 -18.72 7.43
CA ARG A 431 -0.51 -18.43 7.08
C ARG A 431 -0.33 -18.39 5.57
N LYS A 432 0.37 -17.35 5.13
CA LYS A 432 0.81 -17.21 3.74
C LYS A 432 1.78 -18.32 3.36
N ASN A 433 1.44 -19.07 2.29
CA ASN A 433 2.28 -20.13 1.74
C ASN A 433 3.51 -19.58 0.98
#